data_39647a3733a5255e90e63bab1f9dc361
#
_entry.id   39647a3733a5255e90e63bab1f9dc361
#
_cell.length_a   1.000
_cell.length_b   1.000
_cell.length_c   1.000
_cell.angle_alpha   90.00
_cell.angle_beta   90.00
_cell.angle_gamma   90.00
#
_symmetry.space_group_name_H-M   'P 1'
#
loop_
_entity.id
_entity.type
_entity.pdbx_description
1 polymer ?
#
loop_
_entity_poly.entity_id
_entity_poly.type
_entity_poly.pdbx_seq_one_letter_code
_entity_poly.pdbx_strand_id
1 'polypeptide(L)'
;LDMMTGGPVPTQAVFEGSDLDLDTLQELCTMFDSMSGESKCYDDISGEELPTKLVNEARETEMGWVRDIGLYDKVQRAVAQTSGIKPLPVMWVDVNKGDKEAYNVRSRLVGKELKAKTKETLLAHQLFSAMPPWEAVKTLLSLLVTDGVDGAGTSPEEELEMAIFDISRAHFMPKCKRELYIELPPEDRNPGDGDLVGRLNRNMYGFRDAANGWSEDWQATLSGVGFKVGVANPALFHRGSDNTRGAVHGDDF
;
A
#
# COMPACT_ATOMS: atom_id res chain seq x y z
N LEU A 1 12.29 60.87 -18.39
CA LEU A 1 10.97 60.77 -17.76
C LEU A 1 10.09 59.88 -18.63
N ASP A 2 10.07 58.60 -18.39
CA ASP A 2 9.12 57.71 -19.03
C ASP A 2 8.43 56.87 -17.96
N MET A 3 7.12 56.97 -17.95
CA MET A 3 6.23 56.35 -17.00
C MET A 3 6.12 54.85 -17.36
N MET A 4 6.49 54.01 -16.44
CA MET A 4 6.13 52.58 -16.49
C MET A 4 4.65 52.42 -16.17
N THR A 5 3.86 52.05 -17.15
CA THR A 5 2.47 51.66 -17.01
C THR A 5 2.41 50.26 -16.41
N GLY A 6 2.03 50.17 -15.14
CA GLY A 6 1.73 48.89 -14.50
C GLY A 6 0.49 48.24 -15.14
N GLY A 7 0.65 47.04 -15.65
CA GLY A 7 -0.47 46.21 -16.05
C GLY A 7 -1.29 45.76 -14.83
N PRO A 8 -2.57 45.43 -15.01
CA PRO A 8 -3.45 45.05 -13.90
C PRO A 8 -3.00 43.73 -13.29
N VAL A 9 -2.83 43.75 -11.97
CA VAL A 9 -2.66 42.53 -11.15
C VAL A 9 -3.93 41.71 -11.29
N PRO A 10 -3.85 40.41 -11.55
CA PRO A 10 -5.04 39.57 -11.60
C PRO A 10 -5.72 39.56 -10.25
N THR A 11 -6.98 39.93 -10.26
CA THR A 11 -7.87 39.92 -9.09
C THR A 11 -7.93 38.49 -8.54
N GLN A 12 -7.64 38.30 -7.28
CA GLN A 12 -7.89 37.04 -6.56
C GLN A 12 -9.34 36.61 -6.81
N ALA A 13 -9.51 35.48 -7.45
CA ALA A 13 -10.79 34.80 -7.51
C ALA A 13 -11.14 34.33 -6.08
N VAL A 14 -12.09 34.99 -5.47
CA VAL A 14 -12.69 34.52 -4.22
C VAL A 14 -13.64 33.41 -4.61
N PHE A 15 -13.23 32.16 -4.37
CA PHE A 15 -14.14 31.02 -4.43
C PHE A 15 -14.99 31.03 -3.15
N GLU A 16 -16.26 31.42 -3.28
CA GLU A 16 -17.26 31.15 -2.24
C GLU A 16 -17.47 29.62 -2.20
N GLY A 17 -17.41 29.06 -0.99
CA GLY A 17 -17.39 27.64 -0.72
C GLY A 17 -18.54 26.87 -1.36
N SER A 18 -18.23 26.16 -2.41
CA SER A 18 -18.95 24.97 -2.86
C SER A 18 -18.02 23.80 -2.62
N ASP A 19 -18.55 22.71 -2.06
CA ASP A 19 -17.85 21.45 -1.77
C ASP A 19 -17.15 20.90 -3.02
N LEU A 20 -15.95 21.43 -3.30
CA LEU A 20 -15.05 20.78 -4.26
C LEU A 20 -14.55 19.50 -3.58
N ASP A 21 -14.89 18.37 -4.15
CA ASP A 21 -14.38 17.11 -3.64
C ASP A 21 -12.85 17.05 -3.81
N LEU A 22 -12.23 16.22 -2.99
CA LEU A 22 -10.77 16.09 -2.95
C LEU A 22 -10.19 15.69 -4.31
N ASP A 23 -10.95 14.95 -5.13
CA ASP A 23 -10.56 14.52 -6.47
C ASP A 23 -10.52 15.71 -7.44
N THR A 24 -11.50 16.61 -7.38
CA THR A 24 -11.56 17.84 -8.20
C THR A 24 -10.41 18.80 -7.84
N LEU A 25 -10.09 18.93 -6.54
CA LEU A 25 -8.92 19.70 -6.10
C LEU A 25 -7.60 19.10 -6.61
N GLN A 26 -7.48 17.80 -6.60
CA GLN A 26 -6.29 17.09 -7.04
C GLN A 26 -6.13 17.15 -8.57
N GLU A 27 -7.23 17.08 -9.33
CA GLU A 27 -7.23 17.31 -10.78
C GLU A 27 -6.82 18.74 -11.13
N LEU A 28 -7.33 19.73 -10.40
CA LEU A 28 -6.94 21.14 -10.58
C LEU A 28 -5.46 21.36 -10.25
N CYS A 29 -4.94 20.79 -9.18
CA CYS A 29 -3.51 20.86 -8.86
C CYS A 29 -2.66 20.22 -9.97
N THR A 30 -3.05 19.06 -10.47
CA THR A 30 -2.34 18.37 -11.58
C THR A 30 -2.37 19.18 -12.87
N MET A 31 -3.49 19.87 -13.17
CA MET A 31 -3.58 20.78 -14.31
C MET A 31 -2.69 22.03 -14.13
N PHE A 32 -2.64 22.60 -12.95
CA PHE A 32 -1.76 23.74 -12.65
C PHE A 32 -0.28 23.36 -12.77
N ASP A 33 0.11 22.20 -12.25
CA ASP A 33 1.49 21.70 -12.35
C ASP A 33 1.89 21.42 -13.81
N SER A 34 0.98 20.91 -14.63
CA SER A 34 1.24 20.71 -16.06
C SER A 34 1.41 22.02 -16.85
N MET A 35 0.85 23.11 -16.37
CA MET A 35 1.00 24.44 -16.97
C MET A 35 2.31 25.15 -16.56
N SER A 36 2.92 24.78 -15.43
CA SER A 36 4.18 25.38 -14.94
C SER A 36 5.45 24.73 -15.49
N GLY A 37 5.35 23.66 -16.29
CA GLY A 37 6.47 23.01 -16.98
C GLY A 37 7.40 22.16 -16.10
N GLU A 38 7.27 22.19 -14.77
CA GLU A 38 7.96 21.30 -13.84
C GLU A 38 6.93 20.70 -12.88
N SER A 39 6.66 19.42 -13.03
CA SER A 39 5.82 18.67 -12.09
C SER A 39 6.52 18.59 -10.74
N LYS A 40 6.01 19.31 -9.75
CA LYS A 40 6.53 19.27 -8.39
C LYS A 40 6.00 18.04 -7.67
N CYS A 41 6.88 17.37 -6.95
CA CYS A 41 6.54 16.23 -6.12
C CYS A 41 6.62 16.63 -4.64
N TYR A 42 5.71 16.10 -3.83
CA TYR A 42 5.63 16.41 -2.40
C TYR A 42 5.62 15.14 -1.58
N ASP A 43 6.18 15.21 -0.39
CA ASP A 43 6.08 14.15 0.62
C ASP A 43 4.64 14.09 1.16
N ASP A 44 3.99 12.94 1.02
CA ASP A 44 2.58 12.76 1.44
C ASP A 44 2.37 12.81 2.96
N ILE A 45 3.44 12.77 3.76
CA ILE A 45 3.37 12.86 5.23
C ILE A 45 3.67 14.27 5.70
N SER A 46 4.80 14.85 5.26
CA SER A 46 5.26 16.16 5.73
C SER A 46 4.75 17.33 4.88
N GLY A 47 4.34 17.07 3.63
CA GLY A 47 3.98 18.11 2.65
C GLY A 47 5.18 18.89 2.10
N GLU A 48 6.41 18.47 2.41
CA GLU A 48 7.62 19.12 1.88
C GLU A 48 7.88 18.74 0.43
N GLU A 49 8.47 19.66 -0.34
CA GLU A 49 8.83 19.40 -1.73
C GLU A 49 9.96 18.36 -1.81
N LEU A 50 9.78 17.34 -2.65
CA LEU A 50 10.75 16.28 -2.91
C LEU A 50 11.49 16.53 -4.22
N PRO A 51 12.77 16.15 -4.31
CA PRO A 51 13.51 16.19 -5.57
C PRO A 51 12.86 15.27 -6.61
N THR A 52 12.30 15.83 -7.67
CA THR A 52 11.57 15.11 -8.73
C THR A 52 12.36 13.94 -9.30
N LYS A 53 13.68 14.08 -9.43
CA LYS A 53 14.54 13.00 -9.90
C LYS A 53 14.49 11.78 -8.99
N LEU A 54 14.58 11.97 -7.67
CA LEU A 54 14.55 10.87 -6.69
C LEU A 54 13.17 10.21 -6.65
N VAL A 55 12.10 11.00 -6.79
CA VAL A 55 10.74 10.47 -6.87
C VAL A 55 10.58 9.60 -8.12
N ASN A 56 11.03 10.05 -9.28
CA ASN A 56 10.96 9.27 -10.52
C ASN A 56 11.76 7.96 -10.42
N GLU A 57 12.96 7.98 -9.84
CA GLU A 57 13.76 6.78 -9.58
C GLU A 57 13.05 5.80 -8.62
N ALA A 58 12.41 6.32 -7.56
CA ALA A 58 11.65 5.51 -6.62
C ALA A 58 10.38 4.90 -7.25
N ARG A 59 9.65 5.68 -8.08
CA ARG A 59 8.48 5.19 -8.83
C ARG A 59 8.89 4.12 -9.85
N GLU A 60 9.98 4.30 -10.59
CA GLU A 60 10.45 3.27 -11.54
C GLU A 60 10.89 2.00 -10.82
N THR A 61 11.50 2.11 -9.64
CA THR A 61 11.82 0.96 -8.77
C THR A 61 10.56 0.20 -8.37
N GLU A 62 9.51 0.90 -7.96
CA GLU A 62 8.21 0.28 -7.63
C GLU A 62 7.55 -0.33 -8.86
N MET A 63 7.60 0.34 -10.03
CA MET A 63 7.07 -0.20 -11.28
C MET A 63 7.83 -1.44 -11.75
N GLY A 64 9.14 -1.52 -11.51
CA GLY A 64 9.91 -2.74 -11.72
C GLY A 64 9.31 -3.92 -10.95
N TRP A 65 9.04 -3.74 -9.66
CA TRP A 65 8.37 -4.75 -8.85
C TRP A 65 6.97 -5.10 -9.34
N VAL A 66 6.17 -4.10 -9.69
CA VAL A 66 4.81 -4.29 -10.23
C VAL A 66 4.82 -5.21 -11.46
N ARG A 67 5.79 -5.00 -12.36
CA ARG A 67 5.98 -5.82 -13.57
C ARG A 67 6.48 -7.21 -13.23
N ASP A 68 7.49 -7.34 -12.36
CA ASP A 68 8.11 -8.62 -11.99
C ASP A 68 7.13 -9.59 -11.33
N ILE A 69 6.26 -9.09 -10.44
CA ILE A 69 5.25 -9.93 -9.79
C ILE A 69 4.01 -10.17 -10.64
N GLY A 70 3.88 -9.49 -11.79
CA GLY A 70 2.70 -9.53 -12.64
C GLY A 70 1.45 -9.05 -11.90
N LEU A 71 1.52 -7.84 -11.29
CA LEU A 71 0.43 -7.29 -10.48
C LEU A 71 -0.87 -7.21 -11.27
N TYR A 72 -0.80 -6.83 -12.54
CA TYR A 72 -1.92 -6.75 -13.47
C TYR A 72 -1.52 -7.09 -14.90
N ASP A 73 -2.50 -7.46 -15.71
CA ASP A 73 -2.38 -7.60 -17.15
C ASP A 73 -3.02 -6.39 -17.84
N LYS A 74 -2.36 -5.85 -18.87
CA LYS A 74 -2.94 -4.81 -19.72
C LYS A 74 -3.99 -5.43 -20.64
N VAL A 75 -5.23 -4.97 -20.54
CA VAL A 75 -6.37 -5.43 -21.34
C VAL A 75 -7.12 -4.24 -21.95
N GLN A 76 -7.88 -4.49 -23.01
CA GLN A 76 -8.74 -3.45 -23.59
C GLN A 76 -9.80 -3.01 -22.59
N ARG A 77 -10.05 -1.71 -22.47
CA ARG A 77 -11.08 -1.14 -21.59
C ARG A 77 -12.48 -1.73 -21.86
N ALA A 78 -12.75 -2.13 -23.09
CA ALA A 78 -13.97 -2.82 -23.46
C ALA A 78 -14.23 -4.09 -22.65
N VAL A 79 -13.17 -4.78 -22.19
CA VAL A 79 -13.30 -5.97 -21.32
C VAL A 79 -13.91 -5.58 -19.97
N ALA A 80 -13.38 -4.53 -19.33
CA ALA A 80 -13.94 -4.01 -18.09
C ALA A 80 -15.39 -3.49 -18.26
N GLN A 81 -15.66 -2.83 -19.37
CA GLN A 81 -17.02 -2.36 -19.70
C GLN A 81 -18.02 -3.52 -19.85
N THR A 82 -17.59 -4.62 -20.49
CA THR A 82 -18.42 -5.82 -20.65
C THR A 82 -18.73 -6.48 -19.31
N SER A 83 -17.78 -6.49 -18.39
CA SER A 83 -17.98 -6.96 -17.00
C SER A 83 -18.80 -5.97 -16.15
N GLY A 84 -19.12 -4.79 -16.65
CA GLY A 84 -19.83 -3.74 -15.92
C GLY A 84 -19.01 -3.11 -14.78
N ILE A 85 -17.69 -3.33 -14.79
CA ILE A 85 -16.78 -2.85 -13.74
C ILE A 85 -16.05 -1.61 -14.25
N LYS A 86 -16.14 -0.52 -13.49
CA LYS A 86 -15.39 0.70 -13.79
C LYS A 86 -13.97 0.55 -13.31
N PRO A 87 -12.94 0.80 -14.14
CA PRO A 87 -11.55 0.84 -13.68
C PRO A 87 -11.37 1.89 -12.57
N LEU A 88 -10.67 1.49 -11.53
CA LEU A 88 -10.38 2.34 -10.37
C LEU A 88 -9.13 3.18 -10.64
N PRO A 89 -9.12 4.45 -10.27
CA PRO A 89 -7.93 5.27 -10.37
C PRO A 89 -6.84 4.76 -9.43
N VAL A 90 -5.60 5.04 -9.80
CA VAL A 90 -4.42 4.81 -8.96
C VAL A 90 -3.78 6.14 -8.62
N MET A 91 -2.94 6.15 -7.59
CA MET A 91 -2.12 7.29 -7.21
C MET A 91 -0.77 6.82 -6.71
N TRP A 92 0.19 7.71 -6.75
CA TRP A 92 1.43 7.54 -6.04
C TRP A 92 1.32 8.08 -4.62
N VAL A 93 1.98 7.40 -3.70
CA VAL A 93 2.25 7.88 -2.34
C VAL A 93 3.75 7.94 -2.21
N ASP A 94 4.28 9.16 -2.20
CA ASP A 94 5.71 9.44 -2.17
C ASP A 94 6.11 9.91 -0.77
N VAL A 95 7.08 9.26 -0.14
CA VAL A 95 7.50 9.57 1.23
C VAL A 95 9.02 9.56 1.33
N ASN A 96 9.57 10.58 1.97
CA ASN A 96 10.97 10.58 2.38
C ASN A 96 11.13 9.83 3.71
N LYS A 97 11.83 8.70 3.69
CA LYS A 97 12.18 7.93 4.89
C LYS A 97 13.54 8.34 5.49
N GLY A 98 14.28 9.20 4.80
CA GLY A 98 15.50 9.82 5.28
C GLY A 98 15.24 11.18 5.94
N ASP A 99 16.26 12.00 5.93
CA ASP A 99 16.20 13.39 6.38
C ASP A 99 16.41 14.37 5.21
N LYS A 100 16.61 15.65 5.51
CA LYS A 100 16.83 16.72 4.50
C LYS A 100 18.24 16.70 3.91
N GLU A 101 19.19 16.04 4.56
CA GLU A 101 20.58 15.93 4.13
C GLU A 101 20.81 14.65 3.32
N ALA A 102 20.06 13.58 3.67
CA ALA A 102 20.11 12.27 3.03
C ALA A 102 18.70 11.78 2.69
N TYR A 103 18.19 12.19 1.54
CA TYR A 103 16.89 11.75 1.06
C TYR A 103 16.87 10.23 0.82
N ASN A 104 15.81 9.58 1.29
CA ASN A 104 15.48 8.18 1.01
C ASN A 104 14.02 8.12 0.57
N VAL A 105 13.77 8.48 -0.67
CA VAL A 105 12.41 8.53 -1.20
C VAL A 105 11.90 7.12 -1.50
N ARG A 106 10.72 6.81 -0.98
CA ARG A 106 9.97 5.58 -1.28
C ARG A 106 8.64 5.94 -1.88
N SER A 107 8.37 5.39 -3.05
CA SER A 107 7.10 5.55 -3.75
C SER A 107 6.30 4.25 -3.68
N ARG A 108 4.98 4.35 -3.48
CA ARG A 108 4.06 3.22 -3.53
C ARG A 108 2.93 3.51 -4.48
N LEU A 109 2.64 2.57 -5.37
CA LEU A 109 1.46 2.62 -6.21
C LEU A 109 0.25 2.15 -5.40
N VAL A 110 -0.78 3.00 -5.30
CA VAL A 110 -1.96 2.77 -4.45
C VAL A 110 -3.23 2.90 -5.27
N GLY A 111 -4.16 1.96 -5.12
CA GLY A 111 -5.49 2.03 -5.74
C GLY A 111 -6.44 2.92 -4.91
N LYS A 112 -7.32 3.66 -5.59
CA LYS A 112 -8.32 4.53 -4.94
C LYS A 112 -9.68 3.82 -4.87
N GLU A 113 -9.84 2.82 -4.00
CA GLU A 113 -11.14 2.19 -3.78
C GLU A 113 -11.87 2.84 -2.61
N LEU A 114 -12.66 3.88 -2.91
CA LEU A 114 -13.46 4.58 -1.90
C LEU A 114 -14.82 3.88 -1.72
N LYS A 115 -15.23 3.66 -0.46
CA LYS A 115 -16.50 3.02 -0.10
C LYS A 115 -17.72 3.67 -0.78
N ALA A 116 -17.71 4.99 -0.90
CA ALA A 116 -18.83 5.74 -1.49
C ALA A 116 -18.96 5.57 -3.02
N LYS A 117 -17.87 5.17 -3.70
CA LYS A 117 -17.83 5.04 -5.17
C LYS A 117 -17.95 3.60 -5.65
N THR A 118 -17.84 2.61 -4.75
CA THR A 118 -17.87 1.18 -5.09
C THR A 118 -19.26 0.60 -4.87
N LYS A 119 -19.87 0.04 -5.93
CA LYS A 119 -21.18 -0.62 -5.84
C LYS A 119 -21.14 -1.94 -5.08
N GLU A 120 -19.97 -2.57 -5.02
CA GLU A 120 -19.78 -3.86 -4.37
C GLU A 120 -19.79 -3.71 -2.85
N THR A 121 -20.68 -4.47 -2.21
CA THR A 121 -20.77 -4.51 -0.74
C THR A 121 -19.91 -5.65 -0.23
N LEU A 122 -18.72 -5.32 0.27
CA LEU A 122 -17.88 -6.28 0.99
C LEU A 122 -18.46 -6.54 2.39
N LEU A 123 -18.47 -7.80 2.78
CA LEU A 123 -18.90 -8.19 4.12
C LEU A 123 -17.83 -7.81 5.15
N ALA A 124 -18.24 -7.60 6.40
CA ALA A 124 -17.33 -7.14 7.46
C ALA A 124 -16.10 -8.06 7.63
N HIS A 125 -16.28 -9.37 7.52
CA HIS A 125 -15.18 -10.33 7.63
C HIS A 125 -14.18 -10.26 6.47
N GLN A 126 -14.61 -9.79 5.30
CA GLN A 126 -13.73 -9.59 4.13
C GLN A 126 -12.85 -8.32 4.24
N LEU A 127 -13.20 -7.44 5.17
CA LEU A 127 -12.47 -6.21 5.47
C LEU A 127 -11.61 -6.32 6.71
N PHE A 128 -11.79 -7.41 7.48
CA PHE A 128 -11.11 -7.58 8.75
C PHE A 128 -9.71 -8.17 8.56
N SER A 129 -8.73 -7.55 9.17
CA SER A 129 -7.39 -8.10 9.38
C SER A 129 -7.09 -8.05 10.86
N ALA A 130 -6.81 -9.22 11.45
CA ALA A 130 -6.49 -9.29 12.87
C ALA A 130 -5.15 -8.63 13.18
N MET A 131 -5.09 -7.96 14.32
CA MET A 131 -3.87 -7.40 14.89
C MET A 131 -3.59 -8.07 16.24
N PRO A 132 -2.35 -8.37 16.59
CA PRO A 132 -2.05 -8.97 17.88
C PRO A 132 -2.25 -7.91 18.98
N PRO A 133 -2.90 -8.25 20.10
CA PRO A 133 -2.97 -7.36 21.24
C PRO A 133 -1.58 -7.19 21.87
N TRP A 134 -1.31 -6.03 22.43
CA TRP A 134 -0.03 -5.73 23.08
C TRP A 134 0.33 -6.73 24.19
N GLU A 135 -0.67 -7.23 24.89
CA GLU A 135 -0.51 -8.24 25.93
C GLU A 135 0.06 -9.54 25.38
N ALA A 136 -0.36 -9.96 24.17
CA ALA A 136 0.18 -11.15 23.53
C ALA A 136 1.63 -10.96 23.11
N VAL A 137 1.98 -9.81 22.53
CA VAL A 137 3.37 -9.48 22.16
C VAL A 137 4.26 -9.43 23.42
N LYS A 138 3.81 -8.76 24.49
CA LYS A 138 4.52 -8.72 25.77
C LYS A 138 4.68 -10.12 26.37
N THR A 139 3.68 -10.99 26.25
CA THR A 139 3.76 -12.37 26.72
C THR A 139 4.84 -13.16 25.96
N LEU A 140 4.90 -13.03 24.63
CA LEU A 140 5.94 -13.66 23.82
C LEU A 140 7.34 -13.19 24.24
N LEU A 141 7.53 -11.87 24.44
CA LEU A 141 8.78 -11.31 24.92
C LEU A 141 9.12 -11.77 26.34
N SER A 142 8.13 -11.90 27.22
CA SER A 142 8.33 -12.41 28.58
C SER A 142 8.76 -13.88 28.58
N LEU A 143 8.15 -14.71 27.72
CA LEU A 143 8.54 -16.11 27.57
C LEU A 143 9.98 -16.27 27.10
N LEU A 144 10.44 -15.39 26.22
CA LEU A 144 11.82 -15.39 25.70
C LEU A 144 12.86 -15.23 26.82
N VAL A 145 12.55 -14.42 27.83
CA VAL A 145 13.50 -14.05 28.91
C VAL A 145 13.23 -14.77 30.25
N THR A 146 12.27 -15.70 30.26
CA THR A 146 11.90 -16.43 31.48
C THR A 146 12.42 -17.85 31.41
N ASP A 147 13.40 -18.16 32.25
CA ASP A 147 14.00 -19.49 32.34
C ASP A 147 12.97 -20.55 32.80
N GLY A 148 13.06 -21.75 32.24
CA GLY A 148 12.26 -22.92 32.62
C GLY A 148 10.81 -22.90 32.27
N VAL A 149 10.35 -21.94 31.44
CA VAL A 149 9.00 -21.94 30.90
C VAL A 149 8.92 -22.87 29.68
N ASP A 150 7.91 -23.78 29.68
CA ASP A 150 7.68 -24.75 28.58
C ASP A 150 8.85 -25.70 28.29
N GLY A 151 9.73 -25.97 29.29
CA GLY A 151 10.89 -26.82 29.14
C GLY A 151 12.09 -26.14 28.44
N ALA A 152 11.97 -24.85 28.13
CA ALA A 152 13.09 -24.05 27.65
C ALA A 152 14.00 -23.62 28.80
N GLY A 153 15.32 -23.61 28.60
CA GLY A 153 16.26 -22.97 29.51
C GLY A 153 16.88 -23.85 30.60
N THR A 154 16.89 -25.17 30.43
CA THR A 154 17.66 -26.08 31.30
C THR A 154 19.06 -26.37 30.76
N SER A 155 19.32 -26.08 29.48
CA SER A 155 20.66 -26.16 28.87
C SER A 155 20.87 -25.01 27.87
N PRO A 156 22.09 -24.63 27.56
CA PRO A 156 22.42 -23.64 26.52
C PRO A 156 21.90 -24.03 25.12
N GLU A 157 21.59 -25.31 24.89
CA GLU A 157 21.08 -25.85 23.63
C GLU A 157 19.56 -25.70 23.51
N GLU A 158 18.88 -25.33 24.60
CA GLU A 158 17.43 -25.13 24.68
C GLU A 158 17.05 -23.63 24.84
N GLU A 159 18.02 -22.73 24.63
CA GLU A 159 17.79 -21.28 24.71
C GLU A 159 16.84 -20.83 23.61
N LEU A 160 15.82 -20.03 23.99
CA LEU A 160 14.88 -19.47 23.02
C LEU A 160 15.51 -18.32 22.25
N GLU A 161 15.35 -18.33 20.97
CA GLU A 161 15.78 -17.26 20.06
C GLU A 161 14.57 -16.47 19.54
N MET A 162 14.78 -15.20 19.24
CA MET A 162 13.77 -14.35 18.61
C MET A 162 14.26 -13.87 17.24
N ALA A 163 13.36 -13.91 16.27
CA ALA A 163 13.57 -13.31 14.95
C ALA A 163 12.40 -12.37 14.62
N ILE A 164 12.70 -11.27 13.94
CA ILE A 164 11.70 -10.33 13.41
C ILE A 164 11.90 -10.26 11.90
N PHE A 165 10.81 -10.38 11.16
CA PHE A 165 10.81 -10.36 9.70
C PHE A 165 9.82 -9.32 9.20
N ASP A 166 10.25 -8.46 8.28
CA ASP A 166 9.41 -7.56 7.49
C ASP A 166 9.17 -8.17 6.10
N ILE A 167 7.91 -8.33 5.73
CA ILE A 167 7.57 -8.83 4.40
C ILE A 167 7.34 -7.67 3.46
N SER A 168 8.36 -7.41 2.66
CA SER A 168 8.30 -6.32 1.68
C SER A 168 7.13 -6.49 0.72
N ARG A 169 6.33 -5.43 0.59
CA ARG A 169 5.15 -5.38 -0.29
C ARG A 169 4.12 -6.49 -0.05
N ALA A 170 3.89 -6.84 1.20
CA ALA A 170 2.99 -7.91 1.65
C ALA A 170 1.63 -7.90 0.94
N HIS A 171 1.02 -6.73 0.75
CA HIS A 171 -0.28 -6.59 0.10
C HIS A 171 -0.29 -6.98 -1.40
N PHE A 172 0.87 -7.05 -2.06
CA PHE A 172 0.98 -7.52 -3.44
C PHE A 172 1.12 -9.05 -3.56
N MET A 173 1.36 -9.76 -2.45
CA MET A 173 1.59 -11.21 -2.48
C MET A 173 0.30 -11.99 -2.79
N PRO A 174 -0.85 -11.70 -2.19
CA PRO A 174 -2.07 -12.46 -2.40
C PRO A 174 -2.63 -12.28 -3.82
N LYS A 175 -3.21 -13.35 -4.35
CA LYS A 175 -4.00 -13.26 -5.59
C LYS A 175 -5.25 -12.42 -5.37
N CYS A 176 -5.57 -11.58 -6.33
CA CYS A 176 -6.83 -10.84 -6.32
C CYS A 176 -8.00 -11.81 -6.49
N LYS A 177 -8.93 -11.85 -5.51
CA LYS A 177 -10.10 -12.73 -5.55
C LYS A 177 -11.28 -12.13 -6.28
N ARG A 178 -11.30 -10.80 -6.39
CA ARG A 178 -12.33 -10.05 -7.10
C ARG A 178 -11.85 -9.72 -8.50
N GLU A 179 -12.76 -9.63 -9.43
CA GLU A 179 -12.46 -9.06 -10.74
C GLU A 179 -12.39 -7.54 -10.61
N LEU A 180 -11.18 -6.98 -10.69
CA LEU A 180 -10.90 -5.56 -10.54
C LEU A 180 -10.03 -5.06 -11.67
N TYR A 181 -10.28 -3.81 -12.05
CA TYR A 181 -9.52 -3.10 -13.06
C TYR A 181 -9.03 -1.77 -12.52
N ILE A 182 -7.85 -1.35 -12.95
CA ILE A 182 -7.23 -0.07 -12.60
C ILE A 182 -6.91 0.74 -13.84
N GLU A 183 -6.93 2.05 -13.72
CA GLU A 183 -6.30 2.92 -14.70
C GLU A 183 -4.79 2.68 -14.67
N LEU A 184 -4.15 2.61 -15.85
CA LEU A 184 -2.70 2.44 -15.90
C LEU A 184 -2.02 3.69 -15.34
N PRO A 185 -1.00 3.52 -14.47
CA PRO A 185 -0.18 4.65 -14.04
C PRO A 185 0.58 5.25 -15.24
N PRO A 186 0.86 6.55 -15.24
CA PRO A 186 1.57 7.20 -16.35
C PRO A 186 2.89 6.51 -16.72
N GLU A 187 3.61 6.01 -15.74
CA GLU A 187 4.91 5.33 -15.86
C GLU A 187 4.84 3.98 -16.59
N ASP A 188 3.63 3.43 -16.73
CA ASP A 188 3.40 2.16 -17.45
C ASP A 188 2.59 2.31 -18.75
N ARG A 189 2.35 3.55 -19.17
CA ARG A 189 1.68 3.83 -20.46
C ARG A 189 2.71 3.95 -21.57
N ASN A 190 2.62 3.07 -22.57
CA ASN A 190 3.44 3.14 -23.78
C ASN A 190 2.68 3.84 -24.92
N PRO A 191 3.41 4.45 -25.88
CA PRO A 191 2.80 4.88 -27.12
C PRO A 191 2.13 3.68 -27.82
N GLY A 192 0.79 3.73 -27.96
CA GLY A 192 0.01 2.62 -28.51
C GLY A 192 -0.82 1.83 -27.51
N ASP A 193 -0.63 2.02 -26.20
CA ASP A 193 -1.49 1.43 -25.16
C ASP A 193 -2.94 1.95 -25.23
N GLY A 194 -3.15 3.10 -25.88
CA GLY A 194 -4.45 3.63 -26.25
C GLY A 194 -5.46 3.59 -25.10
N ASP A 195 -6.46 2.72 -25.23
CA ASP A 195 -7.53 2.55 -24.26
C ASP A 195 -7.35 1.25 -23.44
N LEU A 196 -6.12 1.01 -22.95
CA LEU A 196 -5.84 -0.12 -22.07
C LEU A 196 -6.09 0.23 -20.60
N VAL A 197 -6.44 -0.80 -19.84
CA VAL A 197 -6.56 -0.79 -18.37
C VAL A 197 -5.83 -1.99 -17.80
N GLY A 198 -5.45 -1.94 -16.53
CA GLY A 198 -4.84 -3.05 -15.83
C GLY A 198 -5.91 -3.95 -15.21
N ARG A 199 -6.02 -5.22 -15.63
CA ARG A 199 -6.79 -6.25 -14.93
C ARG A 199 -5.95 -6.83 -13.82
N LEU A 200 -6.38 -6.73 -12.57
CA LEU A 200 -5.61 -7.17 -11.41
C LEU A 200 -5.49 -8.70 -11.32
N ASN A 201 -4.28 -9.18 -11.15
CA ASN A 201 -3.95 -10.56 -10.81
C ASN A 201 -3.71 -10.74 -9.31
N ARG A 202 -3.23 -9.68 -8.66
CA ARG A 202 -2.88 -9.65 -7.23
C ARG A 202 -3.53 -8.47 -6.54
N ASN A 203 -3.63 -8.55 -5.22
CA ASN A 203 -4.08 -7.41 -4.41
C ASN A 203 -3.06 -6.27 -4.48
N MET A 204 -3.51 -5.05 -4.17
CA MET A 204 -2.62 -3.90 -4.06
C MET A 204 -3.05 -2.98 -2.92
N TYR A 205 -2.15 -2.12 -2.50
CA TYR A 205 -2.44 -1.08 -1.52
C TYR A 205 -3.63 -0.21 -1.94
N GLY A 206 -4.43 0.20 -0.95
CA GLY A 206 -5.60 1.06 -1.17
C GLY A 206 -6.88 0.33 -1.57
N PHE A 207 -6.84 -0.99 -1.79
CA PHE A 207 -8.05 -1.79 -1.90
C PHE A 207 -8.56 -2.25 -0.54
N ARG A 208 -9.88 -2.27 -0.41
CA ARG A 208 -10.58 -2.46 0.86
C ARG A 208 -10.34 -3.83 1.48
N ASP A 209 -10.15 -4.86 0.67
CA ASP A 209 -9.90 -6.24 1.10
C ASP A 209 -8.42 -6.66 1.04
N ALA A 210 -7.51 -5.74 0.71
CA ALA A 210 -6.10 -6.07 0.57
C ALA A 210 -5.47 -6.61 1.87
N ALA A 211 -5.77 -6.00 3.01
CA ALA A 211 -5.26 -6.44 4.30
C ALA A 211 -5.82 -7.81 4.72
N ASN A 212 -7.11 -8.06 4.44
CA ASN A 212 -7.69 -9.39 4.68
C ASN A 212 -7.08 -10.45 3.76
N GLY A 213 -6.90 -10.11 2.48
CA GLY A 213 -6.26 -11.02 1.52
C GLY A 213 -4.85 -11.40 1.95
N TRP A 214 -4.07 -10.45 2.45
CA TRP A 214 -2.78 -10.73 3.04
C TRP A 214 -2.86 -11.64 4.27
N SER A 215 -3.81 -11.37 5.18
CA SER A 215 -4.03 -12.21 6.35
C SER A 215 -4.34 -13.66 5.98
N GLU A 216 -5.19 -13.89 5.01
CA GLU A 216 -5.52 -15.24 4.54
C GLU A 216 -4.33 -15.94 3.88
N ASP A 217 -3.52 -15.21 3.11
CA ASP A 217 -2.37 -15.75 2.39
C ASP A 217 -1.27 -16.24 3.35
N TRP A 218 -0.86 -15.38 4.31
CA TRP A 218 0.17 -15.80 5.27
C TRP A 218 -0.33 -16.91 6.21
N GLN A 219 -1.62 -16.88 6.62
CA GLN A 219 -2.20 -17.94 7.45
C GLN A 219 -2.20 -19.29 6.72
N ALA A 220 -2.57 -19.29 5.43
CA ALA A 220 -2.51 -20.49 4.60
C ALA A 220 -1.08 -21.01 4.45
N THR A 221 -0.13 -20.12 4.21
CA THR A 221 1.29 -20.45 4.06
C THR A 221 1.84 -21.08 5.34
N LEU A 222 1.65 -20.45 6.50
CA LEU A 222 2.10 -20.98 7.79
C LEU A 222 1.40 -22.30 8.14
N SER A 223 0.10 -22.42 7.87
CA SER A 223 -0.63 -23.66 8.09
C SER A 223 -0.07 -24.79 7.23
N GLY A 224 0.34 -24.51 5.99
CA GLY A 224 0.97 -25.47 5.08
C GLY A 224 2.29 -26.04 5.60
N VAL A 225 3.00 -25.33 6.47
CA VAL A 225 4.25 -25.78 7.11
C VAL A 225 4.06 -26.15 8.59
N GLY A 226 2.83 -26.44 9.02
CA GLY A 226 2.49 -27.06 10.29
C GLY A 226 2.24 -26.09 11.45
N PHE A 227 2.17 -24.79 11.20
CA PHE A 227 1.72 -23.84 12.22
C PHE A 227 0.21 -23.89 12.39
N LYS A 228 -0.24 -23.60 13.60
CA LYS A 228 -1.63 -23.40 13.97
C LYS A 228 -1.87 -21.92 14.25
N VAL A 229 -2.89 -21.37 13.63
CA VAL A 229 -3.34 -19.99 13.86
C VAL A 229 -4.19 -19.94 15.12
N GLY A 230 -4.06 -18.88 15.89
CA GLY A 230 -4.80 -18.71 17.14
C GLY A 230 -6.30 -18.55 16.91
N VAL A 231 -7.10 -19.29 17.68
CA VAL A 231 -8.57 -19.23 17.61
C VAL A 231 -9.10 -17.90 18.17
N ALA A 232 -8.56 -17.48 19.32
CA ALA A 232 -8.98 -16.24 19.97
C ALA A 232 -8.45 -14.99 19.24
N ASN A 233 -7.27 -15.07 18.66
CA ASN A 233 -6.70 -14.02 17.84
C ASN A 233 -5.93 -14.63 16.65
N PRO A 234 -6.44 -14.46 15.42
CA PRO A 234 -5.84 -15.02 14.22
C PRO A 234 -4.49 -14.39 13.82
N ALA A 235 -4.04 -13.32 14.48
CA ALA A 235 -2.71 -12.76 14.27
C ALA A 235 -1.61 -13.47 15.09
N LEU A 236 -1.98 -14.45 15.91
CA LEU A 236 -1.05 -15.29 16.67
C LEU A 236 -0.93 -16.66 16.00
N PHE A 237 0.24 -17.23 16.05
CA PHE A 237 0.48 -18.56 15.50
C PHE A 237 1.47 -19.36 16.35
N HIS A 238 1.42 -20.68 16.22
CA HIS A 238 2.29 -21.55 16.99
C HIS A 238 2.49 -22.89 16.27
N ARG A 239 3.67 -23.48 16.40
CA ARG A 239 3.99 -24.83 15.95
C ARG A 239 4.57 -25.62 17.12
N GLY A 240 3.87 -26.70 17.51
CA GLY A 240 4.23 -27.47 18.70
C GLY A 240 5.43 -28.40 18.52
N SER A 241 5.83 -28.73 17.29
CA SER A 241 6.95 -29.66 17.02
C SER A 241 8.31 -29.10 17.47
N ASP A 242 8.46 -27.79 17.46
CA ASP A 242 9.70 -27.08 17.77
C ASP A 242 9.44 -25.86 18.69
N ASN A 243 8.26 -25.83 19.31
CA ASN A 243 7.85 -24.77 20.23
C ASN A 243 7.91 -23.34 19.64
N THR A 244 7.90 -23.20 18.30
CA THR A 244 7.89 -21.88 17.63
C THR A 244 6.56 -21.19 17.85
N ARG A 245 6.61 -19.92 18.28
CA ARG A 245 5.44 -19.05 18.50
C ARG A 245 5.69 -17.70 17.86
N GLY A 246 4.64 -17.06 17.40
CA GLY A 246 4.80 -15.74 16.80
C GLY A 246 3.51 -14.94 16.76
N ALA A 247 3.67 -13.70 16.38
CA ALA A 247 2.59 -12.74 16.16
C ALA A 247 2.85 -12.00 14.85
N VAL A 248 1.78 -11.67 14.13
CA VAL A 248 1.86 -10.88 12.89
C VAL A 248 1.19 -9.53 13.10
N HIS A 249 1.92 -8.46 12.85
CA HIS A 249 1.44 -7.10 12.90
C HIS A 249 1.61 -6.42 11.54
N GLY A 250 0.56 -6.47 10.71
CA GLY A 250 0.66 -5.97 9.33
C GLY A 250 1.53 -6.88 8.47
N ASP A 251 2.68 -6.39 8.08
CA ASP A 251 3.74 -7.06 7.31
C ASP A 251 4.91 -7.56 8.18
N ASP A 252 4.92 -7.25 9.49
CA ASP A 252 5.92 -7.71 10.46
C ASP A 252 5.53 -9.04 11.12
N PHE A 253 6.51 -9.97 11.21
CA PHE A 253 6.40 -11.27 11.88
C PHE A 253 7.33 -11.38 13.05
#